data_cc552a46cbe9a300be7c65df9737ae4f
#
_entry.id   cc552a46cbe9a300be7c65df9737ae4f
#
_cell.length_a   1.000
_cell.length_b   1.000
_cell.length_c   1.000
_cell.angle_alpha   90.00
_cell.angle_beta   90.00
_cell.angle_gamma   90.00
#
_symmetry.space_group_name_H-M   'P 1'
#
loop_
_entity.id
_entity.type
_entity.pdbx_description
1 polymer ?
#
loop_
_entity_poly.entity_id
_entity_poly.type
_entity_poly.pdbx_seq_one_letter_code
_entity_poly.pdbx_strand_id
1 'polypeptide(L)'
;HGSRGLGDVYKRQRQADRIGFVDAEPYVYQNAFSGIDPETGRPSYDPNHTPSTGDSVDFCPSLWGGKDWPPAAYNPGTGLVYIPVNENHCGVIEGREVTYMPGSSYTGARTEFTLRDPEGNIGEIQAWDMNRGEEVWSVEFQSHNWGGILTTGGNLIFSGGTSDRFFRAHDAT
;
A
#
# COMPACT_ATOMS: atom_id res chain seq x y z
N HIS A 1 -18.21 3.44 1.51
CA HIS A 1 -17.15 2.62 0.94
C HIS A 1 -15.85 3.02 1.63
N GLY A 2 -15.39 2.17 2.57
CA GLY A 2 -14.12 2.36 3.23
C GLY A 2 -12.98 2.36 2.22
N SER A 3 -12.02 3.26 2.37
CA SER A 3 -10.82 3.31 1.55
C SER A 3 -10.11 1.97 1.63
N ARG A 4 -10.04 1.27 0.52
CA ARG A 4 -9.27 0.06 0.40
C ARG A 4 -7.81 0.44 0.24
N GLY A 5 -6.96 -0.10 1.10
CA GLY A 5 -5.54 -0.11 0.81
C GLY A 5 -4.73 0.99 1.44
N LEU A 6 -4.83 1.11 2.72
CA LEU A 6 -3.85 1.82 3.50
C LEU A 6 -2.90 0.79 4.10
N GLY A 7 -1.84 0.54 3.39
CA GLY A 7 -0.55 0.13 3.86
C GLY A 7 -0.38 -1.13 4.72
N ASP A 8 -1.44 -1.87 5.01
CA ASP A 8 -1.35 -2.97 5.98
C ASP A 8 -1.49 -4.34 5.32
N VAL A 9 -0.60 -5.25 5.67
CA VAL A 9 -0.72 -6.68 5.34
C VAL A 9 -1.59 -7.34 6.40
N TYR A 10 -2.76 -7.85 6.02
CA TYR A 10 -3.69 -8.51 6.95
C TYR A 10 -3.44 -10.02 6.96
N LYS A 11 -3.17 -10.56 8.15
CA LYS A 11 -3.27 -11.98 8.41
C LYS A 11 -4.71 -12.34 8.77
N ARG A 12 -5.31 -13.24 8.01
CA ARG A 12 -6.62 -13.81 8.34
C ARG A 12 -6.47 -15.30 8.55
N GLN A 13 -6.73 -15.73 9.75
CA GLN A 13 -6.80 -17.15 10.06
C GLN A 13 -8.25 -17.61 10.05
N ARG A 14 -8.52 -18.70 9.32
CA ARG A 14 -9.83 -19.35 9.29
C ARG A 14 -9.89 -20.33 10.47
N GLN A 15 -10.62 -19.98 11.51
CA GLN A 15 -11.11 -20.98 12.48
C GLN A 15 -12.36 -21.65 11.91
N ALA A 16 -12.64 -22.89 12.32
CA ALA A 16 -13.62 -23.79 11.68
C ALA A 16 -14.99 -23.17 11.33
N ASP A 17 -15.39 -22.11 11.99
CA ASP A 17 -16.69 -21.45 11.85
C ASP A 17 -16.61 -19.91 11.78
N ARG A 18 -15.42 -19.29 11.86
CA ARG A 18 -15.28 -17.83 11.91
C ARG A 18 -14.03 -17.37 11.16
N ILE A 19 -14.18 -16.27 10.41
CA ILE A 19 -13.07 -15.48 9.93
C ILE A 19 -12.88 -14.37 10.94
N GLY A 20 -11.73 -14.35 11.63
CA GLY A 20 -11.36 -13.31 12.58
C GLY A 20 -10.17 -12.51 12.10
N PHE A 21 -9.99 -11.32 12.65
CA PHE A 21 -8.75 -10.57 12.58
C PHE A 21 -7.69 -11.30 13.43
N VAL A 22 -6.47 -11.39 12.92
CA VAL A 22 -5.34 -12.00 13.64
C VAL A 22 -4.30 -10.96 13.95
N ASP A 23 -3.84 -10.24 12.92
CA ASP A 23 -2.78 -9.26 13.03
C ASP A 23 -2.74 -8.34 11.79
N ALA A 24 -2.02 -7.22 11.90
CA ALA A 24 -1.75 -6.31 10.79
C ALA A 24 -0.36 -5.68 10.96
N GLU A 25 0.42 -5.76 9.90
CA GLU A 25 1.75 -5.18 9.84
C GLU A 25 1.81 -4.13 8.72
N PRO A 26 2.40 -2.95 8.97
CA PRO A 26 2.58 -1.96 7.94
C PRO A 26 3.65 -2.45 6.95
N TYR A 27 3.33 -2.45 5.67
CA TYR A 27 4.29 -2.77 4.60
C TYR A 27 4.81 -1.52 3.88
N VAL A 28 4.29 -0.35 4.21
CA VAL A 28 4.79 0.97 3.81
C VAL A 28 4.69 1.94 4.98
N TYR A 29 5.50 2.98 4.94
CA TYR A 29 5.33 4.08 5.89
C TYR A 29 3.94 4.70 5.77
N GLN A 30 3.30 4.90 6.92
CA GLN A 30 1.99 5.54 6.99
C GLN A 30 1.90 6.44 8.24
N ASN A 31 1.12 7.53 8.14
CA ASN A 31 0.79 8.43 9.24
C ASN A 31 -0.74 8.65 9.40
N ALA A 32 -1.55 7.93 8.62
CA ALA A 32 -3.01 8.06 8.67
C ALA A 32 -3.62 7.36 9.89
N PHE A 33 -2.96 6.31 10.41
CA PHE A 33 -3.44 5.56 11.56
C PHE A 33 -2.49 5.69 12.73
N SER A 34 -3.02 5.91 13.91
CA SER A 34 -2.30 5.86 15.18
C SER A 34 -2.21 4.45 15.78
N GLY A 35 -3.00 3.50 15.25
CA GLY A 35 -3.01 2.11 15.67
C GLY A 35 -4.15 1.32 15.06
N ILE A 36 -4.14 0.00 15.31
CA ILE A 36 -5.19 -0.93 14.90
C ILE A 36 -5.67 -1.67 16.16
N ASP A 37 -6.98 -1.72 16.32
CA ASP A 37 -7.62 -2.47 17.41
C ASP A 37 -7.31 -3.97 17.25
N PRO A 38 -6.67 -4.62 18.23
CA PRO A 38 -6.21 -6.00 18.09
C PRO A 38 -7.34 -7.04 18.08
N GLU A 39 -8.55 -6.69 18.53
CA GLU A 39 -9.69 -7.60 18.54
C GLU A 39 -10.51 -7.49 17.25
N THR A 40 -10.70 -6.29 16.77
CA THR A 40 -11.60 -6.00 15.64
C THR A 40 -10.90 -5.72 14.32
N GLY A 41 -9.61 -5.41 14.34
CA GLY A 41 -8.83 -4.97 13.17
C GLY A 41 -9.24 -3.57 12.66
N ARG A 42 -9.90 -2.77 13.49
CA ARG A 42 -10.32 -1.42 13.10
C ARG A 42 -9.19 -0.42 13.32
N PRO A 43 -8.86 0.41 12.31
CA PRO A 43 -7.87 1.46 12.48
C PRO A 43 -8.41 2.61 13.33
N SER A 44 -7.53 3.19 14.15
CA SER A 44 -7.71 4.48 14.80
C SER A 44 -7.02 5.54 13.94
N TYR A 45 -7.78 6.47 13.39
CA TYR A 45 -7.21 7.54 12.54
C TYR A 45 -6.51 8.59 13.38
N ASP A 46 -5.38 9.10 12.87
CA ASP A 46 -4.70 10.25 13.48
C ASP A 46 -5.43 11.54 13.07
N PRO A 47 -5.96 12.31 14.05
CA PRO A 47 -6.68 13.55 13.75
C PRO A 47 -5.79 14.63 13.15
N ASN A 48 -4.46 14.58 13.36
CA ASN A 48 -3.53 15.56 12.78
C ASN A 48 -3.32 15.35 11.27
N HIS A 49 -3.62 14.15 10.77
CA HIS A 49 -3.52 13.78 9.36
C HIS A 49 -4.88 13.55 8.70
N THR A 50 -5.96 14.00 9.36
CA THR A 50 -7.34 13.93 8.84
C THR A 50 -7.82 15.34 8.51
N PRO A 51 -7.92 15.73 7.22
CA PRO A 51 -8.27 17.09 6.83
C PRO A 51 -9.74 17.38 7.04
N SER A 52 -10.06 18.64 7.37
CA SER A 52 -11.39 19.23 7.26
C SER A 52 -11.38 20.40 6.28
N THR A 53 -12.56 21.01 6.04
CA THR A 53 -12.66 22.17 5.15
C THR A 53 -11.81 23.33 5.68
N GLY A 54 -10.89 23.81 4.86
CA GLY A 54 -9.95 24.88 5.20
C GLY A 54 -8.63 24.42 5.79
N ASP A 55 -8.49 23.13 6.11
CA ASP A 55 -7.25 22.56 6.63
C ASP A 55 -6.36 22.04 5.50
N SER A 56 -5.04 22.06 5.76
CA SER A 56 -4.04 21.42 4.91
C SER A 56 -3.20 20.50 5.77
N VAL A 57 -3.13 19.22 5.42
CA VAL A 57 -2.41 18.19 6.15
C VAL A 57 -1.56 17.35 5.21
N ASP A 58 -0.42 16.89 5.69
CA ASP A 58 0.37 15.87 5.04
C ASP A 58 -0.16 14.48 5.35
N PHE A 59 -0.03 13.57 4.42
CA PHE A 59 -0.46 12.19 4.59
C PHE A 59 0.41 11.21 3.81
N CYS A 60 0.64 10.06 4.39
CA CYS A 60 1.31 8.91 3.78
C CYS A 60 0.53 7.62 4.09
N PRO A 61 0.50 6.68 3.15
CA PRO A 61 0.92 6.82 1.75
C PRO A 61 0.01 7.79 1.00
N SER A 62 0.41 8.16 -0.23
CA SER A 62 -0.36 9.07 -1.09
C SER A 62 -1.75 8.53 -1.44
N LEU A 63 -2.54 9.28 -2.24
CA LEU A 63 -3.84 8.81 -2.74
C LEU A 63 -3.77 7.50 -3.54
N TRP A 64 -2.60 7.13 -4.04
CA TRP A 64 -2.38 5.85 -4.71
C TRP A 64 -2.17 4.69 -3.74
N GLY A 65 -2.04 5.00 -2.42
CA GLY A 65 -1.74 3.99 -1.40
C GLY A 65 -0.33 3.43 -1.51
N GLY A 66 0.04 2.58 -0.57
CA GLY A 66 1.27 1.77 -0.66
C GLY A 66 1.17 0.70 -1.75
N LYS A 67 -0.04 0.31 -2.12
CA LYS A 67 -0.39 -0.58 -3.24
C LYS A 67 -1.79 -0.21 -3.74
N ASP A 68 -1.94 -0.09 -5.05
CA ASP A 68 -3.23 0.10 -5.69
C ASP A 68 -3.68 -1.21 -6.39
N TRP A 69 -4.28 -1.14 -7.57
CA TRP A 69 -4.83 -2.26 -8.33
C TRP A 69 -3.83 -3.34 -8.79
N PRO A 70 -2.50 -3.10 -8.99
CA PRO A 70 -1.60 -4.15 -9.44
C PRO A 70 -1.65 -5.38 -8.52
N PRO A 71 -1.88 -6.60 -9.06
CA PRO A 71 -2.05 -7.78 -8.23
C PRO A 71 -0.75 -8.23 -7.56
N ALA A 72 -0.86 -8.60 -6.30
CA ALA A 72 0.15 -9.36 -5.57
C ALA A 72 0.06 -10.85 -5.94
N ALA A 73 1.10 -11.62 -5.66
CA ALA A 73 1.14 -13.05 -5.91
C ALA A 73 1.58 -13.84 -4.66
N TYR A 74 1.02 -15.03 -4.48
CA TYR A 74 1.43 -15.96 -3.42
C TYR A 74 2.08 -17.20 -4.04
N ASN A 75 3.25 -17.59 -3.52
CA ASN A 75 3.92 -18.82 -3.92
C ASN A 75 3.84 -19.86 -2.79
N PRO A 76 3.07 -20.94 -2.99
CA PRO A 76 2.97 -21.98 -1.95
C PRO A 76 4.29 -22.76 -1.73
N GLY A 77 5.23 -22.73 -2.68
CA GLY A 77 6.53 -23.38 -2.55
C GLY A 77 7.45 -22.65 -1.58
N THR A 78 7.41 -21.32 -1.57
CA THR A 78 8.18 -20.48 -0.63
C THR A 78 7.39 -20.09 0.61
N GLY A 79 6.05 -20.12 0.55
CA GLY A 79 5.16 -19.61 1.60
C GLY A 79 5.08 -18.08 1.64
N LEU A 80 5.64 -17.38 0.64
CA LEU A 80 5.73 -15.93 0.61
C LEU A 80 4.65 -15.28 -0.27
N VAL A 81 4.23 -14.08 0.11
CA VAL A 81 3.43 -13.17 -0.70
C VAL A 81 4.33 -12.07 -1.24
N TYR A 82 4.26 -11.84 -2.54
CA TYR A 82 5.01 -10.78 -3.23
C TYR A 82 4.08 -9.63 -3.55
N ILE A 83 4.45 -8.43 -3.12
CA ILE A 83 3.61 -7.23 -3.18
C ILE A 83 4.31 -6.18 -4.04
N PRO A 84 3.65 -5.67 -5.10
CA PRO A 84 4.14 -4.48 -5.81
C PRO A 84 3.80 -3.25 -4.98
N VAL A 85 4.81 -2.52 -4.52
CA VAL A 85 4.71 -1.47 -3.51
C VAL A 85 5.15 -0.13 -4.07
N ASN A 86 4.54 0.96 -3.56
CA ASN A 86 4.97 2.34 -3.71
C ASN A 86 5.22 2.92 -2.30
N GLU A 87 6.47 2.84 -1.80
CA GLU A 87 6.82 3.11 -0.41
C GLU A 87 6.96 4.62 -0.13
N ASN A 88 7.73 5.33 -0.92
CA ASN A 88 8.20 6.67 -0.60
C ASN A 88 7.24 7.79 -1.05
N HIS A 89 6.00 7.45 -1.37
CA HIS A 89 5.06 8.38 -1.99
C HIS A 89 4.01 8.87 -0.99
N CYS A 90 4.09 10.15 -0.67
CA CYS A 90 3.18 10.85 0.24
C CYS A 90 2.37 11.93 -0.50
N GLY A 91 1.64 12.74 0.21
CA GLY A 91 0.91 13.87 -0.34
C GLY A 91 0.56 14.92 0.71
N VAL A 92 0.12 16.06 0.20
CA VAL A 92 -0.55 17.09 0.99
C VAL A 92 -1.98 17.21 0.47
N ILE A 93 -2.95 17.19 1.36
CA ILE A 93 -4.37 17.38 1.04
C ILE A 93 -4.90 18.64 1.72
N GLU A 94 -5.49 19.52 0.92
CA GLU A 94 -6.15 20.73 1.36
C GLU A 94 -7.66 20.57 1.17
N GLY A 95 -8.41 20.56 2.28
CA GLY A 95 -9.87 20.49 2.26
C GLY A 95 -10.47 21.80 1.77
N ARG A 96 -11.46 21.74 0.87
CA ARG A 96 -12.12 22.90 0.27
C ARG A 96 -13.63 22.83 0.39
N GLU A 97 -14.25 24.01 0.42
CA GLU A 97 -15.69 24.07 0.23
C GLU A 97 -16.09 23.46 -1.11
N VAL A 98 -17.15 22.72 -1.06
CA VAL A 98 -17.60 21.92 -2.18
C VAL A 98 -18.78 22.59 -2.84
N THR A 99 -18.63 22.93 -4.13
CA THR A 99 -19.72 23.41 -4.98
C THR A 99 -20.03 22.36 -6.04
N TYR A 100 -21.24 21.83 -6.00
CA TYR A 100 -21.65 20.84 -7.00
C TYR A 100 -21.73 21.47 -8.39
N MET A 101 -21.00 20.87 -9.34
CA MET A 101 -21.09 21.19 -10.77
C MET A 101 -21.40 19.90 -11.55
N PRO A 102 -22.55 19.83 -12.23
CA PRO A 102 -22.91 18.65 -13.02
C PRO A 102 -21.84 18.33 -14.08
N GLY A 103 -21.44 17.05 -14.17
CA GLY A 103 -20.48 16.57 -15.17
C GLY A 103 -19.01 16.85 -14.85
N SER A 104 -18.67 17.41 -13.70
CA SER A 104 -17.29 17.60 -13.23
C SER A 104 -16.95 16.71 -12.04
N SER A 105 -15.64 16.48 -11.83
CA SER A 105 -15.16 15.77 -10.65
C SER A 105 -15.46 16.54 -9.37
N TYR A 106 -15.80 15.82 -8.31
CA TYR A 106 -16.31 16.37 -7.06
C TYR A 106 -15.59 15.75 -5.87
N THR A 107 -14.41 16.25 -5.55
CA THR A 107 -13.56 15.67 -4.53
C THR A 107 -13.54 16.40 -3.21
N GLY A 108 -13.92 17.70 -3.17
CA GLY A 108 -13.87 18.51 -1.96
C GLY A 108 -12.46 18.80 -1.44
N ALA A 109 -11.45 18.50 -2.24
CA ALA A 109 -10.06 18.69 -1.84
C ALA A 109 -9.17 18.99 -3.04
N ARG A 110 -8.07 19.67 -2.76
CA ARG A 110 -6.88 19.71 -3.63
C ARG A 110 -5.82 18.80 -3.02
N THR A 111 -5.15 18.03 -3.86
CA THR A 111 -4.08 17.14 -3.44
C THR A 111 -2.83 17.41 -4.26
N GLU A 112 -1.69 17.44 -3.58
CA GLU A 112 -0.36 17.48 -4.18
C GLU A 112 0.42 16.24 -3.74
N PHE A 113 1.18 15.64 -4.66
CA PHE A 113 2.04 14.51 -4.36
C PHE A 113 3.41 14.99 -3.89
N THR A 114 3.94 14.31 -2.90
CA THR A 114 5.26 14.59 -2.34
C THR A 114 6.03 13.29 -2.14
N LEU A 115 7.33 13.38 -1.96
CA LEU A 115 8.17 12.26 -1.52
C LEU A 115 8.57 12.50 -0.08
N ARG A 116 8.59 11.45 0.72
CA ARG A 116 9.12 11.50 2.09
C ARG A 116 10.64 11.71 2.07
N ASP A 117 11.31 10.99 1.19
CA ASP A 117 12.72 11.16 0.87
C ASP A 117 12.87 11.51 -0.61
N PRO A 118 13.26 12.75 -0.96
CA PRO A 118 13.41 13.17 -2.35
C PRO A 118 14.46 12.40 -3.16
N GLU A 119 15.45 11.82 -2.48
CA GLU A 119 16.53 11.02 -3.11
C GLU A 119 16.25 9.51 -3.05
N GLY A 120 15.17 9.12 -2.35
CA GLY A 120 14.81 7.73 -2.14
C GLY A 120 14.14 7.08 -3.35
N ASN A 121 14.13 5.76 -3.36
CA ASN A 121 13.35 4.98 -4.30
C ASN A 121 11.85 5.14 -4.02
N ILE A 122 11.01 4.97 -5.05
CA ILE A 122 9.57 5.14 -4.95
C ILE A 122 8.85 3.80 -4.96
N GLY A 123 9.25 2.92 -5.86
CA GLY A 123 8.62 1.61 -6.04
C GLY A 123 9.45 0.48 -5.47
N GLU A 124 8.79 -0.59 -5.09
CA GLU A 124 9.43 -1.81 -4.59
C GLU A 124 8.67 -3.06 -5.04
N ILE A 125 9.36 -4.20 -4.94
CA ILE A 125 8.75 -5.50 -4.76
C ILE A 125 9.15 -5.97 -3.38
N GLN A 126 8.19 -6.26 -2.53
CA GLN A 126 8.43 -6.82 -1.21
C GLN A 126 7.96 -8.27 -1.15
N ALA A 127 8.75 -9.14 -0.51
CA ALA A 127 8.38 -10.52 -0.21
C ALA A 127 8.09 -10.66 1.29
N TRP A 128 6.89 -11.11 1.63
CA TRP A 128 6.40 -11.17 3.00
C TRP A 128 6.06 -12.60 3.43
N ASP A 129 6.56 -13.00 4.59
CA ASP A 129 6.07 -14.18 5.30
C ASP A 129 4.82 -13.81 6.10
N MET A 130 3.66 -14.20 5.57
CA MET A 130 2.36 -13.88 6.19
C MET A 130 2.12 -14.62 7.51
N ASN A 131 2.86 -15.69 7.81
CA ASN A 131 2.74 -16.37 9.10
C ASN A 131 3.54 -15.68 10.20
N ARG A 132 4.67 -15.06 9.82
CA ARG A 132 5.56 -14.35 10.74
C ARG A 132 5.23 -12.87 10.82
N GLY A 133 4.57 -12.31 9.80
CA GLY A 133 4.27 -10.89 9.68
C GLY A 133 5.51 -10.05 9.43
N GLU A 134 6.46 -10.57 8.68
CA GLU A 134 7.70 -9.86 8.42
C GLU A 134 8.07 -9.85 6.94
N GLU A 135 8.71 -8.79 6.52
CA GLU A 135 9.37 -8.70 5.23
C GLU A 135 10.62 -9.59 5.24
N VAL A 136 10.75 -10.41 4.21
CA VAL A 136 11.90 -11.32 4.03
C VAL A 136 12.97 -10.69 3.15
N TRP A 137 12.53 -10.03 2.06
CA TRP A 137 13.40 -9.27 1.17
C TRP A 137 12.59 -8.24 0.37
N SER A 138 13.29 -7.22 -0.15
CA SER A 138 12.74 -6.27 -1.11
C SER A 138 13.72 -5.93 -2.23
N VAL A 139 13.16 -5.42 -3.33
CA VAL A 139 13.91 -4.85 -4.46
C VAL A 139 13.31 -3.50 -4.79
N GLU A 140 14.14 -2.47 -4.75
CA GLU A 140 13.74 -1.08 -4.91
C GLU A 140 13.88 -0.59 -6.35
N PHE A 141 13.01 0.37 -6.73
CA PHE A 141 12.99 1.05 -8.02
C PHE A 141 12.83 2.55 -7.85
N GLN A 142 13.49 3.33 -8.71
CA GLN A 142 13.38 4.80 -8.68
C GLN A 142 12.03 5.32 -9.18
N SER A 143 11.22 4.51 -9.78
CA SER A 143 9.88 4.85 -10.23
C SER A 143 8.82 4.01 -9.55
N HIS A 144 7.57 4.45 -9.64
CA HIS A 144 6.43 3.64 -9.22
C HIS A 144 6.46 2.24 -9.83
N ASN A 145 5.94 1.29 -9.09
CA ASN A 145 5.70 -0.07 -9.56
C ASN A 145 4.21 -0.26 -9.87
N TRP A 146 3.85 -0.13 -11.14
CA TRP A 146 2.48 -0.26 -11.65
C TRP A 146 2.18 -1.64 -12.27
N GLY A 147 3.15 -2.54 -12.25
CA GLY A 147 3.00 -3.90 -12.75
C GLY A 147 2.51 -4.87 -11.68
N GLY A 148 1.69 -5.83 -12.09
CA GLY A 148 1.39 -6.98 -11.26
C GLY A 148 2.56 -7.95 -11.17
N ILE A 149 2.50 -8.84 -10.19
CA ILE A 149 3.51 -9.88 -9.97
C ILE A 149 2.93 -11.24 -10.37
N LEU A 150 3.72 -12.01 -11.10
CA LEU A 150 3.45 -13.41 -11.41
C LEU A 150 4.50 -14.27 -10.71
N THR A 151 4.08 -15.28 -9.97
CA THR A 151 4.96 -16.31 -9.41
C THR A 151 4.79 -17.63 -10.13
N THR A 152 5.84 -18.46 -10.13
CA THR A 152 5.86 -19.74 -10.82
C THR A 152 6.31 -20.87 -9.87
N GLY A 153 5.95 -22.12 -10.23
CA GLY A 153 6.42 -23.30 -9.51
C GLY A 153 7.93 -23.58 -9.61
N GLY A 154 8.64 -22.85 -10.46
CA GLY A 154 10.11 -22.89 -10.59
C GLY A 154 10.83 -21.86 -9.70
N ASN A 155 10.18 -21.32 -8.69
CA ASN A 155 10.71 -20.32 -7.77
C ASN A 155 11.21 -19.04 -8.46
N LEU A 156 10.52 -18.61 -9.50
CA LEU A 156 10.73 -17.30 -10.11
C LEU A 156 9.50 -16.43 -9.91
N ILE A 157 9.72 -15.14 -9.70
CA ILE A 157 8.72 -14.11 -9.82
C ILE A 157 9.03 -13.21 -11.02
N PHE A 158 7.98 -12.79 -11.70
CA PHE A 158 8.07 -11.90 -12.84
C PHE A 158 7.34 -10.59 -12.54
N SER A 159 7.95 -9.48 -12.91
CA SER A 159 7.38 -8.15 -12.73
C SER A 159 7.77 -7.21 -13.86
N GLY A 160 6.98 -6.17 -14.03
CA GLY A 160 7.24 -5.05 -14.92
C GLY A 160 6.49 -3.83 -14.41
N GLY A 161 6.29 -2.83 -15.27
CA GLY A 161 5.48 -1.64 -14.92
C GLY A 161 6.26 -0.51 -14.26
N THR A 162 7.59 -0.58 -14.26
CA THR A 162 8.48 0.51 -13.88
C THR A 162 8.85 1.37 -15.11
N SER A 163 9.18 2.65 -14.90
CA SER A 163 9.44 3.61 -16.00
C SER A 163 10.71 3.32 -16.80
N ASP A 164 11.60 2.49 -16.28
CA ASP A 164 12.80 2.03 -16.98
C ASP A 164 12.50 1.01 -18.10
N ARG A 165 11.24 0.54 -18.21
CA ARG A 165 10.73 -0.37 -19.26
C ARG A 165 11.35 -1.78 -19.24
N PHE A 166 11.87 -2.22 -18.11
CA PHE A 166 12.30 -3.60 -17.96
C PHE A 166 11.16 -4.52 -17.57
N PHE A 167 11.20 -5.73 -18.08
CA PHE A 167 10.50 -6.88 -17.55
C PHE A 167 11.53 -7.76 -16.86
N ARG A 168 11.29 -8.06 -15.61
CA ARG A 168 12.27 -8.69 -14.70
C ARG A 168 11.83 -10.06 -14.25
N ALA A 169 12.81 -10.90 -14.01
CA ALA A 169 12.65 -12.13 -13.26
C ALA A 169 13.57 -12.06 -12.03
N HIS A 170 13.03 -12.38 -10.87
CA HIS A 170 13.75 -12.47 -9.62
C HIS A 170 13.62 -13.87 -9.04
N ASP A 171 14.61 -14.30 -8.26
CA ASP A 171 14.47 -15.47 -7.41
C ASP A 171 13.36 -15.20 -6.38
N ALA A 172 12.55 -16.21 -6.13
CA ALA A 172 11.42 -16.09 -5.21
C ALA A 172 11.83 -16.27 -3.72
N THR A 173 13.11 -16.64 -3.46
CA THR A 173 13.63 -16.92 -2.10
C THR A 173 14.60 -15.85 -1.63
#